data_90041a7d177e7b35f36e9c5f6ffefdca
#
_entry.id   90041a7d177e7b35f36e9c5f6ffefdca
#
_cell.length_a   1.000
_cell.length_b   1.000
_cell.length_c   1.000
_cell.angle_alpha   90.00
_cell.angle_beta   90.00
_cell.angle_gamma   90.00
#
_symmetry.space_group_name_H-M   'P 1'
#
loop_
_entity.id
_entity.type
_entity.pdbx_description
1 polymer ?
#
loop_
_entity_poly.entity_id
_entity_poly.type
_entity_poly.pdbx_seq_one_letter_code
_entity_poly.pdbx_strand_id
1 'polypeptide(L)'
;DMSYANLLAMAAHSPEVLLKLPGWLLQPRNICRANMADVALPDTHNLPLNPDCVGLIVERRAAGARIVLIAAADSRIVAAVAQQTGLFDEWHGSNRDTDLSGANKARFLVDLFGERGFDYIGDSQTDLPAWQTARRAYTLGSSPRLQQNAASANSDIVHLAPTPASIAAWFLP
;
A
#
# COMPACT_ATOMS: atom_id res chain seq x y z
N ASP A 1 9.25 4.95 -4.97
CA ASP A 1 9.70 3.62 -4.50
C ASP A 1 10.25 3.77 -3.07
N MET A 2 9.39 3.61 -2.09
CA MET A 2 9.72 3.77 -0.65
C MET A 2 10.85 2.85 -0.15
N SER A 3 11.19 1.80 -0.90
CA SER A 3 12.17 0.80 -0.48
C SER A 3 13.61 1.33 -0.40
N TYR A 4 14.04 2.17 -1.33
CA TYR A 4 15.42 2.67 -1.37
C TYR A 4 15.69 3.81 -0.39
N ALA A 5 14.75 4.72 -0.22
CA ALA A 5 14.88 5.79 0.76
C ALA A 5 14.95 5.25 2.20
N ASN A 6 14.14 4.23 2.50
CA ASN A 6 14.18 3.54 3.79
C ASN A 6 15.48 2.77 4.01
N LEU A 7 16.04 2.13 2.98
CA LEU A 7 17.35 1.45 3.07
C LEU A 7 18.49 2.43 3.39
N LEU A 8 18.51 3.60 2.76
CA LEU A 8 19.52 4.63 3.02
C LEU A 8 19.38 5.23 4.42
N ALA A 9 18.16 5.51 4.87
CA ALA A 9 17.91 6.00 6.22
C ALA A 9 18.30 4.97 7.29
N MET A 10 18.03 3.69 7.07
CA MET A 10 18.43 2.60 7.96
C MET A 10 19.95 2.43 8.01
N ALA A 11 20.66 2.55 6.88
CA ALA A 11 22.12 2.47 6.80
C ALA A 11 22.80 3.60 7.58
N ALA A 12 22.19 4.79 7.60
CA ALA A 12 22.71 5.93 8.34
C ALA A 12 22.60 5.78 9.88
N HIS A 13 21.58 5.05 10.37
CA HIS A 13 21.34 4.88 11.80
C HIS A 13 21.88 3.55 12.38
N SER A 14 22.14 2.55 11.54
CA SER A 14 22.58 1.21 11.98
C SER A 14 23.46 0.55 10.92
N PRO A 15 24.78 0.85 10.89
CA PRO A 15 25.69 0.35 9.85
C PRO A 15 25.79 -1.17 9.79
N GLU A 16 25.52 -1.90 10.86
CA GLU A 16 25.46 -3.36 10.92
C GLU A 16 24.33 -3.96 10.05
N VAL A 17 23.32 -3.16 9.68
CA VAL A 17 22.25 -3.58 8.77
C VAL A 17 22.80 -3.86 7.37
N LEU A 18 23.81 -3.10 6.92
CA LEU A 18 24.44 -3.31 5.61
C LEU A 18 25.07 -4.70 5.46
N LEU A 19 25.57 -5.27 6.55
CA LEU A 19 26.13 -6.62 6.56
C LEU A 19 25.06 -7.72 6.49
N LYS A 20 23.86 -7.45 6.98
CA LYS A 20 22.72 -8.39 7.02
C LYS A 20 21.86 -8.33 5.75
N LEU A 21 21.87 -7.20 5.02
CA LEU A 21 21.06 -6.97 3.83
C LEU A 21 21.18 -8.05 2.75
N PRO A 22 22.39 -8.53 2.37
CA PRO A 22 22.49 -9.57 1.35
C PRO A 22 21.74 -10.85 1.74
N GLY A 23 21.80 -11.25 3.00
CA GLY A 23 21.08 -12.42 3.50
C GLY A 23 19.55 -12.21 3.54
N TRP A 24 19.10 -11.00 3.81
CA TRP A 24 17.66 -10.69 3.81
C TRP A 24 17.06 -10.64 2.39
N LEU A 25 17.82 -10.15 1.41
CA LEU A 25 17.38 -10.08 0.02
C LEU A 25 17.21 -11.46 -0.64
N LEU A 26 17.84 -12.50 -0.07
CA LEU A 26 17.65 -13.90 -0.50
C LEU A 26 16.41 -14.56 0.11
N GLN A 27 15.76 -13.91 1.08
CA GLN A 27 14.56 -14.43 1.76
C GLN A 27 13.27 -14.01 1.03
N PRO A 28 12.14 -14.68 1.30
CA PRO A 28 10.83 -14.22 0.86
C PRO A 28 10.57 -12.75 1.22
N ARG A 29 9.87 -12.03 0.34
CA ARG A 29 9.69 -10.58 0.47
C ARG A 29 9.06 -10.14 1.79
N ASN A 30 8.10 -10.91 2.31
CA ASN A 30 7.46 -10.65 3.59
C ASN A 30 8.46 -10.78 4.76
N ILE A 31 9.35 -11.77 4.73
CA ILE A 31 10.38 -11.95 5.77
C ILE A 31 11.42 -10.83 5.69
N CYS A 32 11.84 -10.45 4.47
CA CYS A 32 12.74 -9.31 4.28
C CYS A 32 12.12 -8.02 4.86
N ARG A 33 10.86 -7.74 4.55
CA ARG A 33 10.13 -6.57 5.08
C ARG A 33 10.01 -6.60 6.61
N ALA A 34 9.71 -7.76 7.19
CA ALA A 34 9.64 -7.92 8.65
C ALA A 34 11.00 -7.66 9.31
N ASN A 35 12.10 -8.17 8.75
CA ASN A 35 13.45 -7.91 9.25
C ASN A 35 13.82 -6.42 9.15
N MET A 36 13.41 -5.72 8.08
CA MET A 36 13.61 -4.28 7.95
C MET A 36 12.82 -3.51 9.00
N ALA A 37 11.57 -3.89 9.25
CA ALA A 37 10.72 -3.26 10.26
C ALA A 37 11.19 -3.54 11.70
N ASP A 38 11.92 -4.64 11.95
CA ASP A 38 12.55 -4.92 13.24
C ASP A 38 13.68 -3.94 13.57
N VAL A 39 14.33 -3.38 12.55
CA VAL A 39 15.45 -2.43 12.75
C VAL A 39 14.95 -1.00 12.88
N ALA A 40 14.02 -0.57 12.03
CA ALA A 40 13.45 0.77 12.08
C ALA A 40 12.05 0.76 11.47
N LEU A 41 11.08 1.30 12.20
CA LEU A 41 9.79 1.67 11.62
C LEU A 41 9.95 3.05 10.96
N PRO A 42 9.47 3.25 9.73
CA PRO A 42 9.49 4.55 9.10
C PRO A 42 8.66 5.56 9.90
N ASP A 43 9.11 6.82 9.91
CA ASP A 43 8.30 7.90 10.44
C ASP A 43 7.04 8.07 9.56
N THR A 44 5.89 7.89 10.16
CA THR A 44 4.59 7.99 9.49
C THR A 44 3.94 9.37 9.68
N HIS A 45 4.55 10.29 10.45
CA HIS A 45 3.93 11.56 10.83
C HIS A 45 3.68 12.53 9.67
N ASN A 46 4.42 12.42 8.60
CA ASN A 46 4.34 13.33 7.45
C ASN A 46 4.01 12.60 6.14
N LEU A 47 3.12 11.61 6.17
CA LEU A 47 2.72 10.91 4.95
C LEU A 47 1.94 11.84 4.02
N PRO A 48 2.39 12.02 2.77
CA PRO A 48 1.64 12.78 1.77
C PRO A 48 0.40 11.99 1.37
N LEU A 49 -0.76 12.40 1.88
CA LEU A 49 -2.04 11.80 1.52
C LEU A 49 -2.54 12.43 0.21
N ASN A 50 -3.02 11.59 -0.70
CA ASN A 50 -3.65 12.06 -1.93
C ASN A 50 -5.04 12.61 -1.61
N PRO A 51 -5.36 13.88 -1.93
CA PRO A 51 -6.63 14.51 -1.56
C PRO A 51 -7.85 13.84 -2.22
N ASP A 52 -7.72 13.37 -3.47
CA ASP A 52 -8.82 12.68 -4.17
C ASP A 52 -9.13 11.33 -3.53
N CYS A 53 -8.07 10.61 -3.11
CA CYS A 53 -8.21 9.36 -2.38
C CYS A 53 -8.88 9.59 -1.01
N VAL A 54 -8.43 10.60 -0.26
CA VAL A 54 -9.05 10.96 1.03
C VAL A 54 -10.50 11.38 0.85
N GLY A 55 -10.80 12.20 -0.16
CA GLY A 55 -12.16 12.63 -0.49
C GLY A 55 -13.08 11.43 -0.77
N LEU A 56 -12.62 10.48 -1.58
CA LEU A 56 -13.35 9.25 -1.87
C LEU A 56 -13.59 8.40 -0.61
N ILE A 57 -12.58 8.25 0.25
CA ILE A 57 -12.70 7.51 1.52
C ILE A 57 -13.78 8.16 2.41
N VAL A 58 -13.73 9.47 2.57
CA VAL A 58 -14.70 10.22 3.39
C VAL A 58 -16.13 10.08 2.82
N GLU A 59 -16.29 10.21 1.51
CA GLU A 59 -17.59 10.02 0.83
C GLU A 59 -18.14 8.63 1.06
N ARG A 60 -17.31 7.59 0.86
CA ARG A 60 -17.73 6.20 1.04
C ARG A 60 -18.07 5.87 2.48
N ARG A 61 -17.29 6.38 3.44
CA ARG A 61 -17.58 6.24 4.86
C ARG A 61 -18.90 6.90 5.24
N ALA A 62 -19.19 8.10 4.74
CA ALA A 62 -20.46 8.79 4.96
C ALA A 62 -21.66 8.00 4.36
N ALA A 63 -21.43 7.24 3.29
CA ALA A 63 -22.41 6.32 2.70
C ALA A 63 -22.52 4.98 3.44
N GLY A 64 -21.84 4.79 4.58
CA GLY A 64 -21.89 3.58 5.40
C GLY A 64 -20.92 2.47 4.96
N ALA A 65 -19.97 2.75 4.07
CA ALA A 65 -18.97 1.76 3.70
C ALA A 65 -17.93 1.57 4.81
N ARG A 66 -17.53 0.32 5.04
CA ARG A 66 -16.37 -0.04 5.87
C ARG A 66 -15.09 0.24 5.09
N ILE A 67 -14.17 0.99 5.67
CA ILE A 67 -12.91 1.38 5.04
C ILE A 67 -11.77 0.54 5.60
N VAL A 68 -11.09 -0.20 4.74
CA VAL A 68 -10.03 -1.13 5.13
C VAL A 68 -8.72 -0.78 4.43
N LEU A 69 -7.66 -0.64 5.20
CA LEU A 69 -6.30 -0.49 4.68
C LEU A 69 -5.65 -1.87 4.53
N ILE A 70 -5.23 -2.21 3.30
CA ILE A 70 -4.50 -3.44 3.05
C ILE A 70 -3.22 -3.16 2.26
N ALA A 71 -2.09 -3.61 2.77
CA ALA A 71 -0.81 -3.36 2.12
C ALA A 71 0.14 -4.56 2.27
N ALA A 72 1.04 -4.70 1.29
CA ALA A 72 2.11 -5.69 1.34
C ALA A 72 3.24 -5.30 2.34
N ALA A 73 3.21 -4.10 2.91
CA ALA A 73 4.13 -3.67 3.96
C ALA A 73 3.95 -4.49 5.25
N ASP A 74 4.95 -4.43 6.13
CA ASP A 74 4.86 -5.07 7.45
C ASP A 74 3.65 -4.54 8.24
N SER A 75 2.96 -5.43 8.93
CA SER A 75 1.71 -5.12 9.65
C SER A 75 1.85 -4.00 10.67
N ARG A 76 3.03 -3.84 11.29
CA ARG A 76 3.33 -2.75 12.24
C ARG A 76 3.33 -1.38 11.56
N ILE A 77 3.87 -1.31 10.33
CA ILE A 77 3.87 -0.08 9.52
C ILE A 77 2.44 0.26 9.11
N VAL A 78 1.69 -0.74 8.63
CA VAL A 78 0.29 -0.55 8.22
C VAL A 78 -0.57 -0.08 9.38
N ALA A 79 -0.39 -0.67 10.58
CA ALA A 79 -1.07 -0.26 11.80
C ALA A 79 -0.74 1.19 12.19
N ALA A 80 0.54 1.59 12.14
CA ALA A 80 0.96 2.95 12.44
C ALA A 80 0.32 3.98 11.50
N VAL A 81 0.30 3.69 10.19
CA VAL A 81 -0.37 4.53 9.18
C VAL A 81 -1.86 4.65 9.44
N ALA A 82 -2.54 3.52 9.71
CA ALA A 82 -3.98 3.51 9.96
C ALA A 82 -4.36 4.31 11.20
N GLN A 83 -3.63 4.11 12.30
CA GLN A 83 -3.85 4.82 13.57
C GLN A 83 -3.61 6.32 13.43
N GLN A 84 -2.54 6.70 12.75
CA GLN A 84 -2.20 8.10 12.58
C GLN A 84 -3.19 8.86 11.70
N THR A 85 -3.65 8.25 10.61
CA THR A 85 -4.57 8.92 9.68
C THR A 85 -6.01 8.94 10.19
N GLY A 86 -6.41 7.97 11.00
CA GLY A 86 -7.79 7.81 11.48
C GLY A 86 -8.80 7.55 10.36
N LEU A 87 -8.34 7.21 9.15
CA LEU A 87 -9.19 7.03 7.97
C LEU A 87 -9.74 5.60 7.82
N PHE A 88 -9.26 4.64 8.60
CA PHE A 88 -9.54 3.23 8.38
C PHE A 88 -10.23 2.60 9.59
N ASP A 89 -11.23 1.76 9.32
CA ASP A 89 -11.95 0.99 10.35
C ASP A 89 -11.21 -0.31 10.69
N GLU A 90 -10.38 -0.79 9.75
CA GLU A 90 -9.58 -2.00 9.89
C GLU A 90 -8.33 -1.90 9.01
N TRP A 91 -7.28 -2.66 9.36
CA TRP A 91 -6.05 -2.70 8.60
C TRP A 91 -5.37 -4.07 8.62
N HIS A 92 -4.75 -4.43 7.49
CA HIS A 92 -4.01 -5.67 7.32
C HIS A 92 -2.69 -5.40 6.60
N GLY A 93 -1.61 -5.95 7.13
CA GLY A 93 -0.27 -5.91 6.55
C GLY A 93 0.34 -7.31 6.48
N SER A 94 1.44 -7.42 5.74
CA SER A 94 2.22 -8.65 5.73
C SER A 94 2.94 -8.85 7.06
N ASN A 95 3.24 -10.11 7.37
CA ASN A 95 4.08 -10.51 8.49
C ASN A 95 4.99 -11.67 8.06
N ARG A 96 5.68 -12.34 9.00
CA ARG A 96 6.58 -13.46 8.68
C ARG A 96 5.87 -14.63 8.03
N ASP A 97 4.60 -14.86 8.37
CA ASP A 97 3.80 -16.01 7.95
C ASP A 97 2.89 -15.69 6.76
N THR A 98 2.56 -14.43 6.55
CA THR A 98 1.59 -13.98 5.55
C THR A 98 2.19 -12.90 4.65
N ASP A 99 2.17 -13.11 3.32
CA ASP A 99 2.51 -12.11 2.30
C ASP A 99 1.24 -11.60 1.62
N LEU A 100 0.86 -10.35 1.90
CA LEU A 100 -0.29 -9.67 1.29
C LEU A 100 0.10 -8.90 0.01
N SER A 101 0.88 -9.52 -0.88
CA SER A 101 1.23 -8.94 -2.17
C SER A 101 0.56 -9.67 -3.35
N GLY A 102 0.27 -8.96 -4.42
CA GLY A 102 -0.24 -9.54 -5.67
C GLY A 102 -1.46 -10.44 -5.49
N ALA A 103 -1.38 -11.65 -6.00
CA ALA A 103 -2.47 -12.64 -5.95
C ALA A 103 -2.87 -13.04 -4.51
N ASN A 104 -1.94 -13.03 -3.56
CA ASN A 104 -2.26 -13.34 -2.17
C ASN A 104 -3.17 -12.26 -1.56
N LYS A 105 -2.91 -10.98 -1.88
CA LYS A 105 -3.78 -9.87 -1.47
C LYS A 105 -5.19 -10.03 -2.06
N ALA A 106 -5.28 -10.34 -3.35
CA ALA A 106 -6.57 -10.56 -4.01
C ALA A 106 -7.36 -11.70 -3.35
N ARG A 107 -6.69 -12.83 -3.08
CA ARG A 107 -7.32 -13.96 -2.38
C ARG A 107 -7.81 -13.57 -1.00
N PHE A 108 -6.97 -12.89 -0.22
CA PHE A 108 -7.35 -12.39 1.11
C PHE A 108 -8.59 -11.48 1.06
N LEU A 109 -8.65 -10.57 0.08
CA LEU A 109 -9.81 -9.69 -0.10
C LEU A 109 -11.09 -10.47 -0.47
N VAL A 110 -10.97 -11.48 -1.33
CA VAL A 110 -12.09 -12.35 -1.70
C VAL A 110 -12.56 -13.20 -0.50
N ASP A 111 -11.64 -13.72 0.29
CA ASP A 111 -11.96 -14.48 1.51
C ASP A 111 -12.68 -13.60 2.55
N LEU A 112 -12.32 -12.31 2.65
CA LEU A 112 -12.87 -11.38 3.62
C LEU A 112 -14.23 -10.79 3.20
N PHE A 113 -14.40 -10.46 1.91
CA PHE A 113 -15.54 -9.69 1.40
C PHE A 113 -16.37 -10.41 0.35
N GLY A 114 -15.90 -11.53 -0.20
CA GLY A 114 -16.47 -12.19 -1.37
C GLY A 114 -15.99 -11.58 -2.69
N GLU A 115 -16.06 -12.37 -3.75
CA GLU A 115 -15.77 -11.89 -5.10
C GLU A 115 -16.78 -10.79 -5.49
N ARG A 116 -16.28 -9.68 -6.04
CA ARG A 116 -17.09 -8.48 -6.34
C ARG A 116 -17.78 -7.86 -5.11
N GLY A 117 -17.38 -8.23 -3.89
CA GLY A 117 -17.94 -7.71 -2.64
C GLY A 117 -17.30 -6.42 -2.14
N PHE A 118 -16.26 -5.91 -2.83
CA PHE A 118 -15.48 -4.74 -2.41
C PHE A 118 -15.10 -3.84 -3.59
N ASP A 119 -14.85 -2.56 -3.29
CA ASP A 119 -14.19 -1.62 -4.18
C ASP A 119 -12.70 -1.55 -3.79
N TYR A 120 -11.79 -1.40 -4.75
CA TYR A 120 -10.35 -1.44 -4.47
C TYR A 120 -9.59 -0.27 -5.11
N ILE A 121 -8.79 0.44 -4.29
CA ILE A 121 -7.86 1.49 -4.74
C ILE A 121 -6.45 0.93 -4.73
N GLY A 122 -5.72 1.05 -5.84
CA GLY A 122 -4.34 0.63 -5.98
C GLY A 122 -3.53 1.55 -6.88
N ASP A 123 -2.21 1.41 -6.86
CA ASP A 123 -1.28 2.28 -7.58
C ASP A 123 -0.21 1.53 -8.39
N SER A 124 -0.22 0.20 -8.37
CA SER A 124 0.88 -0.60 -8.91
C SER A 124 0.42 -1.82 -9.72
N GLN A 125 1.34 -2.38 -10.52
CA GLN A 125 1.11 -3.63 -11.26
C GLN A 125 0.76 -4.81 -10.34
N THR A 126 1.23 -4.80 -9.11
CA THR A 126 0.93 -5.85 -8.13
C THR A 126 -0.53 -5.82 -7.65
N ASP A 127 -1.29 -4.76 -7.96
CA ASP A 127 -2.69 -4.62 -7.62
C ASP A 127 -3.65 -5.18 -8.71
N LEU A 128 -3.13 -5.56 -9.87
CA LEU A 128 -3.92 -6.14 -10.96
C LEU A 128 -4.83 -7.30 -10.51
N PRO A 129 -4.35 -8.29 -9.71
CA PRO A 129 -5.22 -9.36 -9.23
C PRO A 129 -6.35 -8.87 -8.32
N ALA A 130 -6.11 -7.84 -7.51
CA ALA A 130 -7.14 -7.25 -6.65
C ALA A 130 -8.20 -6.50 -7.47
N TRP A 131 -7.78 -5.73 -8.49
CA TRP A 131 -8.71 -5.07 -9.41
C TRP A 131 -9.59 -6.06 -10.18
N GLN A 132 -9.04 -7.23 -10.58
CA GLN A 132 -9.81 -8.28 -11.27
C GLN A 132 -10.98 -8.81 -10.43
N THR A 133 -10.80 -8.90 -9.11
CA THR A 133 -11.79 -9.45 -8.18
C THR A 133 -12.67 -8.39 -7.53
N ALA A 134 -12.33 -7.11 -7.65
CA ALA A 134 -13.10 -6.00 -7.10
C ALA A 134 -14.39 -5.74 -7.90
N ARG A 135 -15.43 -5.24 -7.22
CA ARG A 135 -16.64 -4.73 -7.85
C ARG A 135 -16.31 -3.51 -8.71
N ARG A 136 -15.69 -2.51 -8.10
CA ARG A 136 -15.18 -1.31 -8.76
C ARG A 136 -13.70 -1.11 -8.44
N ALA A 137 -12.94 -0.74 -9.45
CA ALA A 137 -11.51 -0.48 -9.37
C ALA A 137 -11.21 1.02 -9.41
N TYR A 138 -10.19 1.43 -8.65
CA TYR A 138 -9.66 2.79 -8.70
C TYR A 138 -8.14 2.70 -8.83
N THR A 139 -7.57 3.43 -9.80
CA THR A 139 -6.13 3.62 -9.88
C THR A 139 -5.74 4.98 -9.31
N LEU A 140 -4.64 5.04 -8.57
CA LEU A 140 -4.15 6.26 -7.95
C LEU A 140 -2.82 6.67 -8.58
N GLY A 141 -2.77 7.85 -9.22
CA GLY A 141 -1.54 8.45 -9.74
C GLY A 141 -0.75 7.57 -10.74
N SER A 142 -1.44 6.68 -11.43
CA SER A 142 -0.83 5.63 -12.24
C SER A 142 -0.44 6.09 -13.64
N SER A 143 0.61 5.44 -14.20
CA SER A 143 1.04 5.66 -15.59
C SER A 143 -0.03 5.21 -16.60
N PRO A 144 -0.05 5.76 -17.83
CA PRO A 144 -1.01 5.36 -18.86
C PRO A 144 -1.00 3.84 -19.13
N ARG A 145 0.17 3.21 -19.07
CA ARG A 145 0.30 1.75 -19.24
C ARG A 145 -0.40 0.98 -18.11
N LEU A 146 -0.24 1.44 -16.87
CA LEU A 146 -0.90 0.82 -15.73
C LEU A 146 -2.42 1.01 -15.81
N GLN A 147 -2.89 2.19 -16.23
CA GLN A 147 -4.31 2.46 -16.45
C GLN A 147 -4.91 1.52 -17.50
N GLN A 148 -4.22 1.29 -18.62
CA GLN A 148 -4.66 0.33 -19.65
C GLN A 148 -4.74 -1.10 -19.10
N ASN A 149 -3.73 -1.54 -18.37
CA ASN A 149 -3.73 -2.88 -17.77
C ASN A 149 -4.87 -3.03 -16.75
N ALA A 150 -5.10 -2.02 -15.93
CA ALA A 150 -6.18 -2.01 -14.94
C ALA A 150 -7.56 -2.00 -15.62
N ALA A 151 -7.74 -1.22 -16.70
CA ALA A 151 -8.97 -1.22 -17.49
C ALA A 151 -9.25 -2.57 -18.18
N SER A 152 -8.19 -3.28 -18.57
CA SER A 152 -8.32 -4.66 -19.09
C SER A 152 -8.68 -5.66 -17.99
N ALA A 153 -8.32 -5.38 -16.74
CA ALA A 153 -8.59 -6.23 -15.58
C ALA A 153 -10.00 -6.02 -15.01
N ASN A 154 -10.52 -4.79 -15.05
CA ASN A 154 -11.85 -4.44 -14.55
C ASN A 154 -12.47 -3.33 -15.42
N SER A 155 -13.67 -3.60 -15.96
CA SER A 155 -14.39 -2.65 -16.81
C SER A 155 -15.04 -1.48 -16.04
N ASP A 156 -15.29 -1.63 -14.73
CA ASP A 156 -15.76 -0.54 -13.85
C ASP A 156 -14.57 0.07 -13.11
N ILE A 157 -13.80 0.88 -13.84
CA ILE A 157 -12.58 1.50 -13.32
C ILE A 157 -12.62 3.02 -13.40
N VAL A 158 -12.08 3.67 -12.37
CA VAL A 158 -11.91 5.12 -12.27
C VAL A 158 -10.44 5.44 -12.02
N HIS A 159 -9.91 6.43 -12.73
CA HIS A 159 -8.54 6.89 -12.57
C HIS A 159 -8.51 8.17 -11.73
N LEU A 160 -7.93 8.09 -10.52
CA LEU A 160 -7.71 9.23 -9.65
C LEU A 160 -6.41 9.95 -10.03
N ALA A 161 -6.39 11.27 -9.88
CA ALA A 161 -5.22 12.07 -10.19
C ALA A 161 -4.01 11.72 -9.31
N PRO A 162 -2.77 11.94 -9.78
CA PRO A 162 -1.60 11.83 -8.93
C PRO A 162 -1.62 12.90 -7.85
N THR A 163 -0.95 12.62 -6.72
CA THR A 163 -0.73 13.65 -5.69
C THR A 163 -0.04 14.86 -6.33
N PRO A 164 -0.54 16.09 -6.15
CA PRO A 164 0.09 17.28 -6.72
C PRO A 164 1.57 17.38 -6.29
N ALA A 165 2.46 17.66 -7.25
CA ALA A 165 3.90 17.77 -7.01
C ALA A 165 4.26 18.88 -5.97
N SER A 166 3.38 19.87 -5.76
CA SER A 166 3.53 20.89 -4.73
C SER A 166 3.57 20.35 -3.31
N ILE A 167 3.02 19.17 -3.06
CA ILE A 167 3.12 18.50 -1.74
C ILE A 167 4.47 17.79 -1.62
N ALA A 168 5.01 17.26 -2.71
CA ALA A 168 6.34 16.64 -2.73
C ALA A 168 7.48 17.68 -2.60
N ALA A 169 7.27 18.92 -3.04
CA ALA A 169 8.27 20.00 -2.98
C ALA A 169 8.53 20.52 -1.56
N TRP A 170 7.68 20.21 -0.58
CA TRP A 170 7.88 20.58 0.83
C TRP A 170 8.83 19.64 1.59
N PHE A 171 9.28 18.55 0.94
CA PHE A 171 10.13 17.51 1.55
C PHE A 171 11.54 17.41 0.97
N LEU A 172 11.96 18.39 0.16
CA LEU A 172 13.38 18.54 -0.20
C LEU A 172 14.02 19.56 0.74
N PRO A 173 15.12 19.18 1.41
CA PRO A 173 15.86 20.07 2.30
C PRO A 173 16.51 21.21 1.53
#